data_b44f8c9b57dc330b97837efe1dc4b737
#
_entry.id   b44f8c9b57dc330b97837efe1dc4b737
#
_cell.length_a   1.000
_cell.length_b   1.000
_cell.length_c   1.000
_cell.angle_alpha   90.00
_cell.angle_beta   90.00
_cell.angle_gamma   90.00
#
_symmetry.space_group_name_H-M   'P 1'
#
loop_
_entity.id
_entity.type
_entity.pdbx_description
1 polymer ?
#
loop_
_entity_poly.entity_id
_entity_poly.type
_entity_poly.pdbx_seq_one_letter_code
_entity_poly.pdbx_strand_id
1 'polypeptide(L)'
;MKKTVLDCENCFTDFIKQLNELRDLIQEGKSHGMNDAIRSKLIGSFEKSHDAALETIASYFKTQGKAPFSGSRDITVEAFHADLIDDGQGWLDMIIHRIKYNPLYPGDYLGSLSESIVKKYLGFLEGFERTMEEKIDG
;
A
#
# COMPACT_ATOMS: atom_id res chain seq x y z
N MET A 1 7.39 23.12 9.88
CA MET A 1 7.98 21.90 10.47
C MET A 1 6.94 21.02 11.15
N LYS A 2 6.31 21.52 12.24
CA LYS A 2 5.29 20.73 12.96
C LYS A 2 4.12 20.28 12.08
N LYS A 3 3.63 21.16 11.21
CA LYS A 3 2.51 20.84 10.32
C LYS A 3 2.85 19.69 9.36
N THR A 4 4.06 19.67 8.81
CA THR A 4 4.51 18.64 7.88
C THR A 4 4.63 17.29 8.57
N VAL A 5 5.20 17.26 9.79
CA VAL A 5 5.30 16.04 10.60
C VAL A 5 3.90 15.53 10.95
N LEU A 6 3.00 16.42 11.35
CA LEU A 6 1.63 16.05 11.67
C LEU A 6 0.89 15.48 10.45
N ASP A 7 1.11 16.06 9.26
CA ASP A 7 0.52 15.54 8.02
C ASP A 7 1.01 14.11 7.74
N CYS A 8 2.30 13.84 7.98
CA CYS A 8 2.86 12.50 7.81
C CYS A 8 2.23 11.51 8.79
N GLU A 9 2.08 11.91 10.06
CA GLU A 9 1.44 11.07 11.07
C GLU A 9 -0.02 10.79 10.72
N ASN A 10 -0.73 11.78 10.20
CA ASN A 10 -2.13 11.62 9.78
C ASN A 10 -2.24 10.66 8.59
N CYS A 11 -1.35 10.78 7.60
CA CYS A 11 -1.30 9.87 6.46
C CYS A 11 -1.02 8.45 6.94
N PHE A 12 -0.09 8.29 7.87
CA PHE A 12 0.25 6.98 8.41
C PHE A 12 -0.91 6.37 9.20
N THR A 13 -1.62 7.17 9.98
CA THR A 13 -2.81 6.72 10.72
C THR A 13 -3.88 6.21 9.75
N ASP A 14 -4.11 6.94 8.67
CA ASP A 14 -5.05 6.51 7.63
C ASP A 14 -4.58 5.21 6.97
N PHE A 15 -3.28 5.10 6.69
CA PHE A 15 -2.71 3.88 6.14
C PHE A 15 -2.98 2.67 7.04
N ILE A 16 -2.75 2.81 8.35
CA ILE A 16 -3.01 1.73 9.32
C ILE A 16 -4.47 1.32 9.30
N LYS A 17 -5.38 2.29 9.25
CA LYS A 17 -6.81 2.03 9.17
C LYS A 17 -7.16 1.23 7.92
N GLN A 18 -6.65 1.64 6.76
CA GLN A 18 -6.90 0.95 5.50
C GLN A 18 -6.30 -0.46 5.52
N LEU A 19 -5.11 -0.61 6.08
CA LEU A 19 -4.44 -1.91 6.19
C LEU A 19 -5.24 -2.87 7.08
N ASN A 20 -5.78 -2.38 8.18
CA ASN A 20 -6.61 -3.20 9.07
C ASN A 20 -7.89 -3.67 8.37
N GLU A 21 -8.51 -2.80 7.57
CA GLU A 21 -9.68 -3.19 6.77
C GLU A 21 -9.32 -4.28 5.77
N LEU A 22 -8.15 -4.17 5.14
CA LEU A 22 -7.64 -5.18 4.21
C LEU A 22 -7.43 -6.52 4.92
N ARG A 23 -6.81 -6.50 6.09
CA ARG A 23 -6.60 -7.71 6.90
C ARG A 23 -7.93 -8.39 7.25
N ASP A 24 -8.93 -7.59 7.60
CA ASP A 24 -10.26 -8.12 7.95
C ASP A 24 -10.92 -8.81 6.76
N LEU A 25 -10.81 -8.22 5.56
CA LEU A 25 -11.34 -8.82 4.34
C LEU A 25 -10.64 -10.12 3.97
N ILE A 26 -9.32 -10.15 4.14
CA ILE A 26 -8.55 -11.38 3.91
C ILE A 26 -9.00 -12.47 4.87
N GLN A 27 -9.17 -12.12 6.14
CA GLN A 27 -9.62 -13.07 7.15
C GLN A 27 -11.04 -13.58 6.85
N GLU A 28 -11.93 -12.70 6.41
CA GLU A 28 -13.27 -13.09 5.99
C GLU A 28 -13.22 -14.11 4.86
N GLY A 29 -12.38 -13.86 3.86
CA GLY A 29 -12.20 -14.80 2.75
C GLY A 29 -11.66 -16.14 3.19
N LYS A 30 -10.74 -16.17 4.14
CA LYS A 30 -10.18 -17.42 4.68
C LYS A 30 -11.20 -18.19 5.49
N SER A 31 -12.05 -17.48 6.24
CA SER A 31 -13.04 -18.12 7.14
C SER A 31 -14.29 -18.61 6.41
N HIS A 32 -14.76 -17.87 5.41
CA HIS A 32 -16.05 -18.12 4.75
C HIS A 32 -15.92 -18.53 3.29
N GLY A 33 -14.71 -18.58 2.77
CA GLY A 33 -14.44 -18.91 1.37
C GLY A 33 -14.22 -17.66 0.53
N MET A 34 -13.20 -17.72 -0.31
CA MET A 34 -12.85 -16.62 -1.19
C MET A 34 -13.72 -16.72 -2.45
N ASN A 35 -14.61 -15.75 -2.65
CA ASN A 35 -15.45 -15.66 -3.84
C ASN A 35 -15.17 -14.33 -4.57
N ASP A 36 -15.78 -14.15 -5.75
CA ASP A 36 -15.51 -12.97 -6.58
C ASP A 36 -15.94 -11.67 -5.90
N ALA A 37 -17.02 -11.69 -5.12
CA ALA A 37 -17.47 -10.51 -4.39
C ALA A 37 -16.42 -10.09 -3.34
N ILE A 38 -15.88 -11.04 -2.60
CA ILE A 38 -14.82 -10.77 -1.62
C ILE A 38 -13.55 -10.34 -2.32
N ARG A 39 -13.18 -10.99 -3.44
CA ARG A 39 -11.99 -10.63 -4.22
C ARG A 39 -12.06 -9.17 -4.71
N SER A 40 -13.21 -8.73 -5.19
CA SER A 40 -13.41 -7.36 -5.64
C SER A 40 -13.24 -6.36 -4.49
N LYS A 41 -13.84 -6.65 -3.33
CA LYS A 41 -13.71 -5.80 -2.14
C LYS A 41 -12.26 -5.73 -1.65
N LEU A 42 -11.61 -6.88 -1.66
CA LEU A 42 -10.22 -7.02 -1.22
C LEU A 42 -9.28 -6.19 -2.11
N ILE A 43 -9.48 -6.23 -3.42
CA ILE A 43 -8.71 -5.43 -4.37
C ILE A 43 -8.92 -3.94 -4.11
N GLY A 44 -10.19 -3.51 -3.92
CA GLY A 44 -10.48 -2.11 -3.63
C GLY A 44 -9.81 -1.64 -2.33
N SER A 45 -9.84 -2.46 -1.29
CA SER A 45 -9.19 -2.16 -0.02
C SER A 45 -7.67 -2.12 -0.16
N PHE A 46 -7.11 -3.02 -0.96
CA PHE A 46 -5.67 -3.01 -1.27
C PHE A 46 -5.27 -1.71 -1.96
N GLU A 47 -6.04 -1.28 -2.95
CA GLU A 47 -5.75 -0.04 -3.67
C GLU A 47 -5.73 1.16 -2.73
N LYS A 48 -6.70 1.25 -1.82
CA LYS A 48 -6.75 2.31 -0.81
C LYS A 48 -5.55 2.24 0.13
N SER A 49 -5.17 1.04 0.57
CA SER A 49 -4.01 0.85 1.45
C SER A 49 -2.72 1.26 0.74
N HIS A 50 -2.56 0.87 -0.50
CA HIS A 50 -1.40 1.22 -1.31
C HIS A 50 -1.32 2.73 -1.53
N ASP A 51 -2.45 3.37 -1.89
CA ASP A 51 -2.50 4.82 -2.05
C ASP A 51 -2.12 5.55 -0.75
N ALA A 52 -2.64 5.08 0.39
CA ALA A 52 -2.32 5.68 1.69
C ALA A 52 -0.83 5.49 2.04
N ALA A 53 -0.25 4.35 1.68
CA ALA A 53 1.19 4.12 1.86
C ALA A 53 2.01 5.12 1.04
N LEU A 54 1.65 5.31 -0.22
CA LEU A 54 2.36 6.26 -1.10
C LEU A 54 2.24 7.70 -0.59
N GLU A 55 1.06 8.09 -0.10
CA GLU A 55 0.86 9.41 0.51
C GLU A 55 1.72 9.58 1.77
N THR A 56 1.81 8.54 2.59
CA THR A 56 2.66 8.54 3.78
C THR A 56 4.13 8.75 3.39
N ILE A 57 4.60 8.04 2.38
CA ILE A 57 5.98 8.17 1.89
C ILE A 57 6.24 9.59 1.39
N ALA A 58 5.36 10.11 0.55
CA ALA A 58 5.51 11.46 0.00
C ALA A 58 5.53 12.51 1.11
N SER A 59 4.64 12.37 2.09
CA SER A 59 4.59 13.27 3.24
C SER A 59 5.84 13.18 4.10
N TYR A 60 6.36 11.96 4.30
CA TYR A 60 7.60 11.76 5.04
C TYR A 60 8.77 12.49 4.37
N PHE A 61 8.91 12.35 3.04
CA PHE A 61 9.97 13.05 2.31
C PHE A 61 9.80 14.56 2.35
N LYS A 62 8.56 15.03 2.39
CA LYS A 62 8.29 16.47 2.52
C LYS A 62 8.83 16.99 3.86
N THR A 63 8.79 16.20 4.93
CA THR A 63 9.38 16.58 6.23
C THR A 63 10.90 16.77 6.12
N GLN A 64 11.51 16.16 5.12
CA GLN A 64 12.95 16.24 4.88
C GLN A 64 13.31 17.29 3.82
N GLY A 65 12.35 18.08 3.39
CA GLY A 65 12.57 19.15 2.41
C GLY A 65 12.72 18.68 0.97
N LYS A 66 12.31 17.44 0.67
CA LYS A 66 12.40 16.92 -0.70
C LYS A 66 11.27 17.48 -1.57
N ALA A 67 11.58 17.70 -2.85
CA ALA A 67 10.61 18.20 -3.81
C ALA A 67 9.48 17.21 -4.06
N PRO A 68 8.31 17.68 -4.48
CA PRO A 68 7.21 16.78 -4.83
C PRO A 68 7.61 15.80 -5.92
N PHE A 69 7.01 14.61 -5.88
CA PHE A 69 7.29 13.54 -6.83
C PHE A 69 6.34 13.59 -8.02
N SER A 70 6.80 13.07 -9.15
CA SER A 70 6.00 13.07 -10.38
C SER A 70 4.95 11.97 -10.43
N GLY A 71 5.01 10.98 -9.55
CA GLY A 71 4.01 9.90 -9.52
C GLY A 71 4.43 8.75 -8.64
N SER A 72 3.59 7.70 -8.60
CA SER A 72 3.78 6.56 -7.70
C SER A 72 5.08 5.80 -7.94
N ARG A 73 5.50 5.67 -9.19
CA ARG A 73 6.76 4.99 -9.51
C ARG A 73 7.96 5.73 -8.93
N ASP A 74 7.97 7.05 -9.09
CA ASP A 74 9.03 7.92 -8.60
C ASP A 74 9.11 7.85 -7.06
N ILE A 75 7.96 7.93 -6.40
CA ILE A 75 7.87 7.81 -4.94
C ILE A 75 8.44 6.45 -4.49
N THR A 76 8.08 5.38 -5.18
CA THR A 76 8.50 4.02 -4.85
C THR A 76 10.01 3.86 -4.96
N VAL A 77 10.60 4.37 -6.04
CA VAL A 77 12.06 4.29 -6.24
C VAL A 77 12.81 5.04 -5.13
N GLU A 78 12.34 6.25 -4.79
CA GLU A 78 12.96 7.02 -3.72
C GLU A 78 12.78 6.34 -2.35
N ALA A 79 11.62 5.74 -2.12
CA ALA A 79 11.38 4.99 -0.87
C ALA A 79 12.35 3.82 -0.71
N PHE A 80 12.64 3.12 -1.81
CA PHE A 80 13.60 2.03 -1.80
C PHE A 80 15.00 2.54 -1.46
N HIS A 81 15.43 3.63 -2.11
CA HIS A 81 16.75 4.22 -1.85
C HIS A 81 16.90 4.74 -0.42
N ALA A 82 15.80 5.15 0.21
CA ALA A 82 15.80 5.64 1.59
C ALA A 82 15.54 4.54 2.63
N ASP A 83 15.50 3.30 2.21
CA ASP A 83 15.25 2.13 3.08
C ASP A 83 13.90 2.17 3.81
N LEU A 84 12.89 2.82 3.20
CA LEU A 84 11.53 2.79 3.71
C LEU A 84 10.79 1.52 3.31
N ILE A 85 11.21 0.90 2.21
CA ILE A 85 10.68 -0.37 1.73
C ILE A 85 11.84 -1.31 1.41
N ASP A 86 11.63 -2.61 1.60
CA ASP A 86 12.70 -3.62 1.43
C ASP A 86 12.76 -4.16 0.01
N ASP A 87 11.61 -4.40 -0.62
CA ASP A 87 11.53 -5.02 -1.94
C ASP A 87 11.03 -4.00 -2.96
N GLY A 88 11.97 -3.24 -3.53
CA GLY A 88 11.63 -2.22 -4.53
C GLY A 88 10.93 -2.81 -5.75
N GLN A 89 11.38 -3.97 -6.24
CA GLN A 89 10.74 -4.61 -7.39
C GLN A 89 9.32 -5.05 -7.04
N GLY A 90 9.12 -5.62 -5.85
CA GLY A 90 7.78 -6.02 -5.39
C GLY A 90 6.81 -4.86 -5.34
N TRP A 91 7.27 -3.70 -4.87
CA TRP A 91 6.43 -2.49 -4.83
C TRP A 91 6.13 -1.96 -6.23
N LEU A 92 7.08 -2.04 -7.16
CA LEU A 92 6.81 -1.70 -8.57
C LEU A 92 5.80 -2.68 -9.18
N ASP A 93 5.88 -3.95 -8.83
CA ASP A 93 4.93 -4.97 -9.29
C ASP A 93 3.50 -4.66 -8.81
N MET A 94 3.33 -4.11 -7.61
CA MET A 94 2.02 -3.69 -7.14
C MET A 94 1.42 -2.64 -8.06
N ILE A 95 2.21 -1.67 -8.48
CA ILE A 95 1.77 -0.61 -9.39
C ILE A 95 1.34 -1.22 -10.73
N ILE A 96 2.17 -2.09 -11.29
CA ILE A 96 1.91 -2.72 -12.59
C ILE A 96 0.65 -3.58 -12.52
N HIS A 97 0.49 -4.36 -11.45
CA HIS A 97 -0.65 -5.25 -11.27
C HIS A 97 -1.96 -4.45 -11.17
N ARG A 98 -1.93 -3.30 -10.46
CA ARG A 98 -3.09 -2.42 -10.37
C ARG A 98 -3.47 -1.86 -11.74
N ILE A 99 -2.49 -1.48 -12.57
CA ILE A 99 -2.73 -0.95 -13.91
C ILE A 99 -3.38 -2.00 -14.80
N LYS A 100 -2.98 -3.26 -14.68
CA LYS A 100 -3.53 -4.36 -15.50
C LYS A 100 -4.93 -4.76 -15.10
N TYR A 101 -5.32 -4.55 -13.86
CA TYR A 101 -6.66 -4.90 -13.39
C TYR A 101 -7.67 -3.82 -13.80
N ASN A 102 -8.71 -4.22 -14.53
CA ASN A 102 -9.81 -3.33 -14.90
C ASN A 102 -11.10 -3.89 -14.32
N PRO A 103 -11.76 -3.17 -13.38
CA PRO A 103 -12.99 -3.67 -12.77
C PRO A 103 -14.13 -3.98 -13.76
N LEU A 104 -14.13 -3.30 -14.92
CA LEU A 104 -15.16 -3.55 -15.95
C LEU A 104 -14.88 -4.83 -16.73
N TYR A 105 -13.62 -5.21 -16.87
CA TYR A 105 -13.20 -6.40 -17.61
C TYR A 105 -12.07 -7.09 -16.83
N PRO A 106 -12.39 -7.66 -15.65
CA PRO A 106 -11.34 -8.16 -14.75
C PRO A 106 -10.58 -9.36 -15.31
N GLY A 107 -11.24 -10.23 -16.09
CA GLY A 107 -10.60 -11.40 -16.65
C GLY A 107 -9.87 -12.21 -15.59
N ASP A 108 -8.67 -12.68 -15.91
CA ASP A 108 -7.85 -13.45 -14.99
C ASP A 108 -7.21 -12.60 -13.89
N TYR A 109 -7.23 -11.26 -14.02
CA TYR A 109 -6.59 -10.38 -13.05
C TYR A 109 -7.35 -10.28 -11.73
N LEU A 110 -8.66 -10.60 -11.73
CA LEU A 110 -9.42 -10.65 -10.47
C LEU A 110 -8.79 -11.70 -9.53
N GLY A 111 -8.54 -12.90 -10.05
CA GLY A 111 -7.93 -13.98 -9.30
C GLY A 111 -6.45 -13.72 -9.02
N SER A 112 -5.68 -13.36 -10.04
CA SER A 112 -4.23 -13.21 -9.90
C SER A 112 -3.84 -12.06 -8.98
N LEU A 113 -4.54 -10.92 -9.06
CA LEU A 113 -4.25 -9.80 -8.17
C LEU A 113 -4.66 -10.11 -6.74
N SER A 114 -5.85 -10.66 -6.53
CA SER A 114 -6.30 -11.01 -5.17
C SER A 114 -5.38 -12.05 -4.52
N GLU A 115 -4.91 -13.03 -5.28
CA GLU A 115 -3.97 -14.03 -4.78
C GLU A 115 -2.63 -13.38 -4.42
N SER A 116 -2.11 -12.49 -5.26
CA SER A 116 -0.86 -11.79 -4.98
C SER A 116 -0.96 -10.90 -3.73
N ILE A 117 -2.13 -10.27 -3.53
CA ILE A 117 -2.36 -9.46 -2.32
C ILE A 117 -2.22 -10.34 -1.08
N VAL A 118 -2.88 -11.48 -1.06
CA VAL A 118 -2.86 -12.37 0.10
C VAL A 118 -1.47 -12.95 0.33
N LYS A 119 -0.78 -13.36 -0.72
CA LYS A 119 0.51 -14.08 -0.62
C LYS A 119 1.72 -13.17 -0.49
N LYS A 120 1.70 -11.98 -1.08
CA LYS A 120 2.89 -11.12 -1.17
C LYS A 120 2.64 -9.70 -0.72
N TYR A 121 1.64 -9.03 -1.30
CA TYR A 121 1.49 -7.59 -1.16
C TYR A 121 1.12 -7.17 0.25
N LEU A 122 0.30 -7.96 0.93
CA LEU A 122 0.01 -7.70 2.34
C LEU A 122 1.30 -7.64 3.15
N GLY A 123 2.20 -8.59 2.92
CA GLY A 123 3.49 -8.63 3.61
C GLY A 123 4.34 -7.39 3.34
N PHE A 124 4.32 -6.88 2.11
CA PHE A 124 5.03 -5.65 1.76
C PHE A 124 4.48 -4.45 2.53
N LEU A 125 3.15 -4.34 2.59
CA LEU A 125 2.49 -3.26 3.32
C LEU A 125 2.75 -3.36 4.83
N GLU A 126 2.75 -4.56 5.37
CA GLU A 126 3.04 -4.79 6.79
C GLU A 126 4.49 -4.46 7.12
N GLY A 127 5.41 -4.77 6.22
CA GLY A 127 6.82 -4.39 6.37
C GLY A 127 6.98 -2.88 6.40
N PHE A 128 6.27 -2.19 5.53
CA PHE A 128 6.26 -0.74 5.50
C PHE A 128 5.68 -0.16 6.80
N GLU A 129 4.61 -0.75 7.33
CA GLU A 129 4.02 -0.34 8.60
C GLU A 129 5.08 -0.35 9.71
N ARG A 130 5.83 -1.45 9.82
CA ARG A 130 6.87 -1.59 10.85
C ARG A 130 7.98 -0.55 10.68
N THR A 131 8.42 -0.34 9.45
CA THR A 131 9.48 0.62 9.16
C THR A 131 9.04 2.04 9.51
N MET A 132 7.82 2.42 9.14
CA MET A 132 7.32 3.76 9.42
C MET A 132 7.05 3.98 10.90
N GLU A 133 6.63 2.97 11.65
CA GLU A 133 6.49 3.08 13.10
C GLU A 133 7.81 3.49 13.72
N GLU A 134 8.91 2.86 13.32
CA GLU A 134 10.24 3.20 13.82
C GLU A 134 10.63 4.63 13.41
N LYS A 135 10.38 5.03 12.17
CA LYS A 135 10.75 6.35 11.66
C LYS A 135 9.97 7.47 12.31
N ILE A 136 8.69 7.27 12.56
CA ILE A 136 7.81 8.30 13.14
C ILE A 136 8.00 8.40 14.65
N ASP A 137 8.10 7.26 15.33
CA ASP A 137 8.24 7.21 16.79
C ASP A 137 9.69 7.43 17.26
N GLY A 138 10.63 7.08 16.39
CA GLY A 138 12.04 7.25 16.67
C GLY A 138 12.53 8.65 16.41
#